data_8149cd7a88c7e51ba9d0a71a3e7a7477
#
_entry.id   8149cd7a88c7e51ba9d0a71a3e7a7477
#
_cell.length_a   1.000
_cell.length_b   1.000
_cell.length_c   1.000
_cell.angle_alpha   90.00
_cell.angle_beta   90.00
_cell.angle_gamma   90.00
#
_symmetry.space_group_name_H-M   'P 1'
#
loop_
_entity.id
_entity.type
_entity.pdbx_description
1 polymer ?
#
loop_
_entity_poly.entity_id
_entity_poly.type
_entity_poly.pdbx_seq_one_letter_code
_entity_poly.pdbx_strand_id
1 'polypeptide(L)'
;MRMPSRHLFPLKPATPACGVVGFAVLFALLGGVLYGVCYLVRDFVSTGNPAIFAVALLVALLSVSGMRDGRRRREKFLEMAKERQGESICQFARAFNRRDVDSWVIRAVWNTVIEWGGSDVARLNVPLRAEDRLETFALDDSEELFDALSDAATRAGRTLENLESNPVMPLNTLGDMVMALNAQPMTQERQQKREVTLD
;
A
#
# COMPACT_ATOMS: atom_id res chain seq x y z
N MET A 1 -10.88 11.60 25.54
CA MET A 1 -10.57 12.08 24.18
C MET A 1 -11.53 11.41 23.21
N ARG A 2 -12.42 12.15 22.50
CA ARG A 2 -13.36 11.55 21.55
C ARG A 2 -12.61 11.18 20.26
N MET A 3 -12.74 9.95 19.80
CA MET A 3 -12.20 9.57 18.49
C MET A 3 -12.85 10.44 17.41
N PRO A 4 -12.07 10.96 16.44
CA PRO A 4 -12.63 11.73 15.33
C PRO A 4 -13.61 10.87 14.54
N SER A 5 -14.74 11.45 14.15
CA SER A 5 -15.76 10.76 13.37
C SER A 5 -15.19 10.24 12.04
N ARG A 6 -15.75 9.15 11.51
CA ARG A 6 -15.28 8.43 10.31
C ARG A 6 -15.20 9.27 9.02
N HIS A 7 -15.62 10.53 9.04
CA HIS A 7 -15.86 11.34 7.83
C HIS A 7 -15.04 12.62 7.72
N LEU A 8 -13.89 12.73 8.40
CA LEU A 8 -13.09 13.96 8.35
C LEU A 8 -12.32 14.16 7.05
N PHE A 9 -12.07 13.12 6.29
CA PHE A 9 -11.59 13.20 4.91
C PHE A 9 -12.43 12.24 4.09
N PRO A 10 -13.29 12.74 3.17
CA PRO A 10 -13.92 11.86 2.21
C PRO A 10 -12.80 11.17 1.44
N LEU A 11 -12.75 9.84 1.55
CA LEU A 11 -11.98 9.03 0.62
C LEU A 11 -12.34 9.56 -0.77
N LYS A 12 -11.34 10.04 -1.52
CA LYS A 12 -11.56 10.46 -2.89
C LYS A 12 -12.34 9.33 -3.57
N PRO A 13 -13.58 9.55 -4.01
CA PRO A 13 -14.30 8.46 -4.68
C PRO A 13 -13.41 8.05 -5.82
N ALA A 14 -13.08 6.76 -5.89
CA ALA A 14 -12.40 6.20 -7.05
C ALA A 14 -13.22 6.64 -8.25
N THR A 15 -12.68 7.57 -9.03
CA THR A 15 -13.39 8.15 -10.16
C THR A 15 -13.66 7.04 -11.16
N PRO A 16 -14.92 6.70 -11.46
CA PRO A 16 -15.26 5.65 -12.42
C PRO A 16 -14.90 6.04 -13.87
N ALA A 17 -14.22 7.18 -14.07
CA ALA A 17 -13.77 7.65 -15.38
C ALA A 17 -12.74 6.73 -16.06
N CYS A 18 -12.21 5.72 -15.34
CA CYS A 18 -11.27 4.78 -15.93
C CYS A 18 -11.95 3.62 -16.71
N GLY A 19 -13.27 3.48 -16.68
CA GLY A 19 -13.94 2.32 -17.27
C GLY A 19 -13.73 2.19 -18.77
N VAL A 20 -14.09 3.20 -19.57
CA VAL A 20 -14.07 3.08 -21.04
C VAL A 20 -12.66 3.21 -21.60
N VAL A 21 -11.88 4.17 -21.11
CA VAL A 21 -10.47 4.36 -21.53
C VAL A 21 -9.62 3.18 -21.06
N GLY A 22 -9.83 2.68 -19.84
CA GLY A 22 -9.14 1.50 -19.32
C GLY A 22 -9.45 0.23 -20.12
N PHE A 23 -10.70 0.02 -20.52
CA PHE A 23 -11.08 -1.08 -21.43
C PHE A 23 -10.45 -0.93 -22.81
N ALA A 24 -10.46 0.26 -23.41
CA ALA A 24 -9.85 0.50 -24.71
C ALA A 24 -8.33 0.24 -24.68
N VAL A 25 -7.63 0.70 -23.64
CA VAL A 25 -6.19 0.44 -23.45
C VAL A 25 -5.94 -1.05 -23.22
N LEU A 26 -6.75 -1.72 -22.41
CA LEU A 26 -6.63 -3.16 -22.17
C LEU A 26 -6.83 -3.97 -23.47
N PHE A 27 -7.84 -3.64 -24.28
CA PHE A 27 -8.08 -4.28 -25.56
C PHE A 27 -6.95 -4.00 -26.56
N ALA A 28 -6.42 -2.76 -26.59
CA ALA A 28 -5.28 -2.42 -27.44
C ALA A 28 -4.02 -3.21 -27.04
N LEU A 29 -3.75 -3.34 -25.74
CA LEU A 29 -2.64 -4.14 -25.21
C LEU A 29 -2.82 -5.62 -25.52
N LEU A 30 -4.01 -6.19 -25.27
CA LEU A 30 -4.33 -7.58 -25.61
C LEU A 30 -4.20 -7.85 -27.11
N GLY A 31 -4.71 -6.95 -27.94
CA GLY A 31 -4.59 -7.04 -29.39
C GLY A 31 -3.14 -6.96 -29.86
N GLY A 32 -2.36 -6.05 -29.26
CA GLY A 32 -0.92 -5.92 -29.55
C GLY A 32 -0.13 -7.15 -29.14
N VAL A 33 -0.42 -7.71 -27.97
CA VAL A 33 0.20 -8.97 -27.51
C VAL A 33 -0.17 -10.13 -28.41
N LEU A 34 -1.44 -10.28 -28.77
CA LEU A 34 -1.91 -11.33 -29.66
C LEU A 34 -1.27 -11.23 -31.05
N TYR A 35 -1.23 -10.02 -31.61
CA TYR A 35 -0.56 -9.75 -32.88
C TYR A 35 0.93 -10.06 -32.81
N GLY A 36 1.61 -9.63 -31.75
CA GLY A 36 3.02 -9.91 -31.50
C GLY A 36 3.29 -11.41 -31.41
N VAL A 37 2.46 -12.16 -30.69
CA VAL A 37 2.57 -13.65 -30.60
C VAL A 37 2.36 -14.30 -31.95
N CYS A 38 1.33 -13.89 -32.72
CA CYS A 38 1.09 -14.41 -34.06
C CYS A 38 2.26 -14.10 -35.02
N TYR A 39 2.82 -12.90 -34.94
CA TYR A 39 3.98 -12.49 -35.73
C TYR A 39 5.21 -13.34 -35.37
N LEU A 40 5.49 -13.52 -34.07
CA LEU A 40 6.60 -14.33 -33.58
C LEU A 40 6.45 -15.80 -33.99
N VAL A 41 5.25 -16.37 -33.91
CA VAL A 41 4.97 -17.75 -34.34
C VAL A 41 5.20 -17.88 -35.86
N ARG A 42 4.72 -16.94 -36.64
CA ARG A 42 4.93 -16.92 -38.09
C ARG A 42 6.41 -16.82 -38.48
N ASP A 43 7.13 -15.91 -37.82
CA ASP A 43 8.57 -15.73 -38.06
C ASP A 43 9.36 -16.95 -37.63
N PHE A 44 8.99 -17.60 -36.52
CA PHE A 44 9.56 -18.87 -36.10
C PHE A 44 9.37 -19.99 -37.15
N VAL A 45 8.13 -20.14 -37.65
CA VAL A 45 7.81 -21.16 -38.67
C VAL A 45 8.59 -20.91 -39.98
N SER A 46 8.84 -19.63 -40.30
CA SER A 46 9.55 -19.26 -41.52
C SER A 46 11.08 -19.30 -41.41
N THR A 47 11.64 -18.96 -40.26
CA THR A 47 13.10 -18.79 -40.09
C THR A 47 13.74 -19.85 -39.20
N GLY A 48 12.95 -20.60 -38.41
CA GLY A 48 13.46 -21.62 -37.48
C GLY A 48 14.33 -21.05 -36.36
N ASN A 49 14.20 -19.78 -36.05
CA ASN A 49 15.08 -19.08 -35.11
C ASN A 49 14.79 -19.50 -33.64
N PRO A 50 15.71 -20.20 -32.94
CA PRO A 50 15.47 -20.64 -31.57
C PRO A 50 15.36 -19.49 -30.54
N ALA A 51 15.82 -18.30 -30.88
CA ALA A 51 15.75 -17.13 -29.96
C ALA A 51 14.31 -16.77 -29.58
N ILE A 52 13.36 -16.97 -30.49
CA ILE A 52 11.94 -16.71 -30.25
C ILE A 52 11.38 -17.64 -29.18
N PHE A 53 11.77 -18.92 -29.22
CA PHE A 53 11.39 -19.87 -28.19
C PHE A 53 11.96 -19.50 -26.82
N ALA A 54 13.23 -19.06 -26.79
CA ALA A 54 13.86 -18.64 -25.55
C ALA A 54 13.13 -17.43 -24.90
N VAL A 55 12.74 -16.43 -25.71
CA VAL A 55 11.98 -15.28 -25.23
C VAL A 55 10.58 -15.68 -24.76
N ALA A 56 9.86 -16.50 -25.52
CA ALA A 56 8.53 -16.98 -25.12
C ALA A 56 8.58 -17.80 -23.83
N LEU A 57 9.57 -18.68 -23.69
CA LEU A 57 9.80 -19.45 -22.48
C LEU A 57 10.13 -18.57 -21.28
N LEU A 58 10.98 -17.55 -21.47
CA LEU A 58 11.32 -16.58 -20.42
C LEU A 58 10.07 -15.84 -19.94
N VAL A 59 9.26 -15.30 -20.86
CA VAL A 59 8.00 -14.62 -20.53
C VAL A 59 7.04 -15.57 -19.79
N ALA A 60 6.91 -16.81 -20.24
CA ALA A 60 6.07 -17.81 -19.56
C ALA A 60 6.56 -18.09 -18.14
N LEU A 61 7.87 -18.27 -17.96
CA LEU A 61 8.48 -18.51 -16.65
C LEU A 61 8.28 -17.31 -15.70
N LEU A 62 8.50 -16.08 -16.18
CA LEU A 62 8.26 -14.86 -15.40
C LEU A 62 6.79 -14.71 -15.02
N SER A 63 5.86 -15.02 -15.94
CA SER A 63 4.42 -14.98 -15.67
C SER A 63 4.01 -16.01 -14.62
N VAL A 64 4.54 -17.23 -14.70
CA VAL A 64 4.26 -18.29 -13.72
C VAL A 64 4.84 -17.94 -12.35
N SER A 65 6.06 -17.39 -12.29
CA SER A 65 6.66 -16.96 -11.02
C SER A 65 5.83 -15.84 -10.36
N GLY A 66 5.43 -14.81 -11.11
CA GLY A 66 4.59 -13.74 -10.59
C GLY A 66 3.23 -14.23 -10.06
N MET A 67 2.60 -15.19 -10.77
CA MET A 67 1.35 -15.80 -10.28
C MET A 67 1.55 -16.63 -9.00
N ARG A 68 2.69 -17.32 -8.87
CA ARG A 68 3.01 -18.09 -7.66
C ARG A 68 3.25 -17.17 -6.46
N ASP A 69 3.98 -16.08 -6.66
CA ASP A 69 4.27 -15.12 -5.61
C ASP A 69 3.00 -14.41 -5.14
N GLY A 70 2.12 -14.02 -6.07
CA GLY A 70 0.81 -13.47 -5.72
C GLY A 70 -0.07 -14.45 -4.92
N ARG A 71 -0.07 -15.76 -5.27
CA ARG A 71 -0.81 -16.77 -4.50
C ARG A 71 -0.26 -16.94 -3.10
N ARG A 72 1.07 -17.07 -2.95
CA ARG A 72 1.74 -17.20 -1.64
C ARG A 72 1.46 -16.00 -0.75
N ARG A 73 1.51 -14.78 -1.32
CA ARG A 73 1.20 -13.56 -0.59
C ARG A 73 -0.25 -13.55 -0.10
N ARG A 74 -1.18 -13.93 -0.97
CA ARG A 74 -2.60 -14.03 -0.61
C ARG A 74 -2.86 -15.09 0.46
N GLU A 75 -2.22 -16.27 0.37
CA GLU A 75 -2.32 -17.32 1.39
C GLU A 75 -1.82 -16.81 2.75
N LYS A 76 -0.68 -16.11 2.78
CA LYS A 76 -0.14 -15.46 3.97
C LYS A 76 -1.14 -14.48 4.59
N PHE A 77 -1.76 -13.61 3.78
CA PHE A 77 -2.76 -12.67 4.29
C PHE A 77 -4.05 -13.36 4.77
N LEU A 78 -4.47 -14.45 4.13
CA LEU A 78 -5.60 -15.26 4.60
C LEU A 78 -5.31 -15.90 5.96
N GLU A 79 -4.09 -16.40 6.16
CA GLU A 79 -3.65 -16.97 7.42
C GLU A 79 -3.61 -15.91 8.53
N MET A 80 -3.01 -14.75 8.24
CA MET A 80 -3.00 -13.60 9.17
C MET A 80 -4.42 -13.16 9.53
N ALA A 81 -5.33 -13.07 8.56
CA ALA A 81 -6.71 -12.66 8.81
C ALA A 81 -7.47 -13.68 9.68
N LYS A 82 -7.19 -14.99 9.54
CA LYS A 82 -7.77 -16.05 10.37
C LYS A 82 -7.21 -16.01 11.79
N GLU A 83 -5.87 -15.92 11.91
CA GLU A 83 -5.20 -15.88 13.21
C GLU A 83 -5.66 -14.70 14.07
N ARG A 84 -5.89 -13.55 13.41
CA ARG A 84 -6.21 -12.28 14.07
C ARG A 84 -7.71 -11.95 14.01
N GLN A 85 -8.54 -12.98 13.87
CA GLN A 85 -9.99 -12.77 13.74
C GLN A 85 -10.54 -12.05 14.99
N GLY A 86 -11.25 -10.94 14.76
CA GLY A 86 -11.80 -10.10 15.84
C GLY A 86 -10.89 -8.97 16.30
N GLU A 87 -9.64 -8.93 15.85
CA GLU A 87 -8.79 -7.76 16.06
C GLU A 87 -9.23 -6.58 15.18
N SER A 88 -8.97 -5.38 15.66
CA SER A 88 -9.40 -4.14 15.01
C SER A 88 -8.39 -3.03 15.24
N ILE A 89 -8.60 -1.89 14.62
CA ILE A 89 -7.81 -0.67 14.86
C ILE A 89 -7.71 -0.32 16.37
N CYS A 90 -8.67 -0.76 17.18
CA CYS A 90 -8.61 -0.52 18.63
C CYS A 90 -7.47 -1.31 19.29
N GLN A 91 -7.19 -2.53 18.82
CA GLN A 91 -6.05 -3.32 19.30
C GLN A 91 -4.74 -2.73 18.80
N PHE A 92 -4.66 -2.39 17.54
CA PHE A 92 -3.50 -1.67 16.99
C PHE A 92 -3.20 -0.40 17.82
N ALA A 93 -4.22 0.39 18.14
CA ALA A 93 -4.06 1.62 18.94
C ALA A 93 -3.64 1.35 20.40
N ARG A 94 -3.92 0.15 20.96
CA ARG A 94 -3.51 -0.21 22.33
C ARG A 94 -2.01 -0.51 22.43
N ALA A 95 -1.34 -0.81 21.32
CA ALA A 95 0.11 -0.97 21.30
C ALA A 95 0.87 0.33 21.61
N PHE A 96 0.19 1.48 21.51
CA PHE A 96 0.78 2.79 21.72
C PHE A 96 0.27 3.45 23.00
N ASN A 97 1.16 4.17 23.69
CA ASN A 97 0.75 5.00 24.82
C ASN A 97 -0.10 6.18 24.32
N ARG A 98 -1.38 6.21 24.68
CA ARG A 98 -2.34 7.23 24.24
C ARG A 98 -2.02 8.66 24.72
N ARG A 99 -1.12 8.81 25.68
CA ARG A 99 -0.67 10.13 26.14
C ARG A 99 0.40 10.72 25.23
N ASP A 100 1.18 9.85 24.59
CA ASP A 100 2.39 10.24 23.85
C ASP A 100 2.14 10.22 22.34
N VAL A 101 1.20 9.39 21.86
CA VAL A 101 0.93 9.20 20.43
C VAL A 101 -0.44 9.75 20.05
N ASP A 102 -0.44 10.62 19.04
CA ASP A 102 -1.66 11.20 18.48
C ASP A 102 -2.50 10.13 17.77
N SER A 103 -3.77 10.00 18.17
CA SER A 103 -4.71 9.05 17.60
C SER A 103 -4.98 9.26 16.09
N TRP A 104 -4.74 10.47 15.59
CA TRP A 104 -4.83 10.76 14.16
C TRP A 104 -3.69 10.11 13.37
N VAL A 105 -2.48 10.11 13.93
CA VAL A 105 -1.32 9.44 13.35
C VAL A 105 -1.59 7.93 13.27
N ILE A 106 -2.06 7.33 14.37
CA ILE A 106 -2.39 5.89 14.41
C ILE A 106 -3.41 5.53 13.33
N ARG A 107 -4.46 6.33 13.19
CA ARG A 107 -5.49 6.12 12.17
C ARG A 107 -4.98 6.36 10.76
N ALA A 108 -4.15 7.38 10.55
CA ALA A 108 -3.56 7.68 9.26
C ALA A 108 -2.72 6.51 8.76
N VAL A 109 -1.81 6.01 9.59
CA VAL A 109 -0.97 4.85 9.25
C VAL A 109 -1.84 3.61 8.98
N TRP A 110 -2.80 3.29 9.84
CA TRP A 110 -3.73 2.19 9.61
C TRP A 110 -4.40 2.25 8.24
N ASN A 111 -4.99 3.41 7.91
CA ASN A 111 -5.71 3.58 6.64
C ASN A 111 -4.76 3.52 5.44
N THR A 112 -3.59 4.13 5.54
CA THR A 112 -2.60 4.11 4.48
C THR A 112 -2.11 2.69 4.21
N VAL A 113 -1.78 1.91 5.24
CA VAL A 113 -1.34 0.53 5.05
C VAL A 113 -2.44 -0.36 4.46
N ILE A 114 -3.69 -0.17 4.84
CA ILE A 114 -4.81 -0.90 4.20
C ILE A 114 -4.93 -0.55 2.71
N GLU A 115 -4.66 0.69 2.33
CA GLU A 115 -4.76 1.16 0.95
C GLU A 115 -3.54 0.75 0.11
N TRP A 116 -2.34 0.95 0.65
CA TRP A 116 -1.07 0.69 -0.05
C TRP A 116 -0.61 -0.78 0.01
N GLY A 117 -0.99 -1.52 1.04
CA GLY A 117 -0.63 -2.93 1.24
C GLY A 117 -1.19 -3.90 0.19
N GLY A 118 -1.91 -3.36 -0.80
CA GLY A 118 -2.45 -4.10 -1.93
C GLY A 118 -3.92 -4.52 -1.74
N SER A 119 -4.54 -4.89 -2.85
CA SER A 119 -5.97 -5.22 -2.91
C SER A 119 -6.39 -6.37 -1.97
N ASP A 120 -5.48 -7.28 -1.65
CA ASP A 120 -5.77 -8.41 -0.77
C ASP A 120 -5.86 -7.99 0.71
N VAL A 121 -5.05 -7.02 1.17
CA VAL A 121 -5.12 -6.49 2.54
C VAL A 121 -6.48 -5.86 2.80
N ALA A 122 -6.93 -4.99 1.88
CA ALA A 122 -8.24 -4.34 1.97
C ALA A 122 -9.40 -5.34 1.85
N ARG A 123 -9.34 -6.26 0.87
CA ARG A 123 -10.40 -7.24 0.59
C ARG A 123 -10.59 -8.25 1.72
N LEU A 124 -9.50 -8.72 2.31
CA LEU A 124 -9.51 -9.70 3.40
C LEU A 124 -9.67 -9.05 4.76
N ASN A 125 -9.70 -7.71 4.81
CA ASN A 125 -9.76 -6.93 6.05
C ASN A 125 -8.73 -7.41 7.09
N VAL A 126 -7.47 -7.54 6.64
CA VAL A 126 -6.37 -8.07 7.46
C VAL A 126 -6.13 -7.16 8.65
N PRO A 127 -6.26 -7.65 9.90
CA PRO A 127 -5.95 -6.85 11.07
C PRO A 127 -4.44 -6.57 11.16
N LEU A 128 -4.08 -5.30 11.39
CA LEU A 128 -2.68 -4.86 11.50
C LEU A 128 -2.25 -4.86 12.96
N ARG A 129 -0.98 -5.20 13.20
CA ARG A 129 -0.32 -5.09 14.51
C ARG A 129 0.89 -4.16 14.41
N ALA A 130 1.26 -3.52 15.51
CA ALA A 130 2.40 -2.59 15.53
C ALA A 130 3.74 -3.27 15.20
N GLU A 131 3.89 -4.54 15.55
CA GLU A 131 5.06 -5.37 15.26
C GLU A 131 5.14 -5.88 13.82
N ASP A 132 4.10 -5.67 13.01
CA ASP A 132 4.10 -6.11 11.62
C ASP A 132 5.17 -5.37 10.82
N ARG A 133 5.95 -6.13 10.03
CA ARG A 133 7.02 -5.58 9.20
C ARG A 133 6.47 -4.92 7.94
N LEU A 134 7.06 -3.81 7.57
CA LEU A 134 6.68 -3.05 6.36
C LEU A 134 6.80 -3.90 5.09
N GLU A 135 7.84 -4.75 4.99
CA GLU A 135 8.03 -5.68 3.86
C GLU A 135 6.84 -6.62 3.63
N THR A 136 6.10 -6.97 4.70
CA THR A 136 4.90 -7.82 4.58
C THR A 136 3.82 -7.18 3.71
N PHE A 137 3.77 -5.85 3.72
CA PHE A 137 2.81 -5.04 2.96
C PHE A 137 3.41 -4.45 1.68
N ALA A 138 4.61 -4.90 1.26
CA ALA A 138 5.40 -4.35 0.16
C ALA A 138 5.69 -2.85 0.31
N LEU A 139 6.01 -2.44 1.53
CA LEU A 139 6.44 -1.09 1.86
C LEU A 139 7.92 -1.12 2.28
N ASP A 140 8.73 -1.93 1.60
CA ASP A 140 10.16 -2.10 1.84
C ASP A 140 11.02 -1.39 0.79
N ASP A 141 10.46 -1.07 -0.36
CA ASP A 141 11.11 -0.19 -1.34
C ASP A 141 11.10 1.26 -0.83
N SER A 142 12.21 1.95 -1.00
CA SER A 142 12.39 3.33 -0.54
C SER A 142 11.39 4.31 -1.17
N GLU A 143 11.02 4.11 -2.43
CA GLU A 143 10.08 4.95 -3.15
C GLU A 143 8.64 4.70 -2.68
N GLU A 144 8.21 3.43 -2.61
CA GLU A 144 6.87 3.04 -2.15
C GLU A 144 6.67 3.42 -0.68
N LEU A 145 7.69 3.22 0.16
CA LEU A 145 7.63 3.61 1.57
C LEU A 145 7.51 5.13 1.73
N PHE A 146 8.27 5.91 0.94
CA PHE A 146 8.20 7.37 1.01
C PHE A 146 6.82 7.89 0.58
N ASP A 147 6.24 7.33 -0.47
CA ASP A 147 4.91 7.69 -0.95
C ASP A 147 3.84 7.34 0.09
N ALA A 148 3.90 6.16 0.69
CA ALA A 148 3.00 5.76 1.77
C ALA A 148 3.15 6.66 3.01
N LEU A 149 4.39 7.02 3.38
CA LEU A 149 4.65 7.98 4.47
C LEU A 149 4.07 9.36 4.16
N SER A 150 4.22 9.83 2.93
CA SER A 150 3.70 11.12 2.48
C SER A 150 2.17 11.17 2.56
N ASP A 151 1.50 10.09 2.13
CA ASP A 151 0.04 9.96 2.25
C ASP A 151 -0.40 9.92 3.71
N ALA A 152 0.27 9.12 4.55
CA ALA A 152 -0.02 9.03 5.98
C ALA A 152 0.23 10.36 6.69
N ALA A 153 1.31 11.07 6.37
CA ALA A 153 1.62 12.38 6.92
C ALA A 153 0.54 13.41 6.58
N THR A 154 0.12 13.45 5.32
CA THR A 154 -0.96 14.31 4.84
C THR A 154 -2.26 14.04 5.60
N ARG A 155 -2.64 12.77 5.75
CA ARG A 155 -3.83 12.35 6.52
C ARG A 155 -3.74 12.69 8.00
N ALA A 156 -2.55 12.60 8.59
CA ALA A 156 -2.29 12.95 9.98
C ALA A 156 -2.12 14.44 10.23
N GLY A 157 -1.98 15.26 9.18
CA GLY A 157 -1.63 16.67 9.27
C GLY A 157 -0.23 16.87 9.86
N ARG A 158 0.73 16.07 9.38
CA ARG A 158 2.14 16.15 9.75
C ARG A 158 2.97 16.54 8.52
N THR A 159 4.12 17.20 8.75
CA THR A 159 5.12 17.45 7.69
C THR A 159 6.11 16.31 7.66
N LEU A 160 6.83 16.14 6.54
CA LEU A 160 7.96 15.21 6.45
C LEU A 160 9.31 15.93 6.46
N GLU A 161 9.33 17.19 6.91
CA GLU A 161 10.55 17.95 7.04
C GLU A 161 11.52 17.26 8.01
N ASN A 162 12.77 17.11 7.56
CA ASN A 162 13.84 16.47 8.35
C ASN A 162 13.55 15.01 8.76
N LEU A 163 12.80 14.26 7.95
CA LEU A 163 12.52 12.85 8.22
C LEU A 163 13.80 12.02 8.40
N GLU A 164 14.88 12.33 7.65
CA GLU A 164 16.15 11.63 7.72
C GLU A 164 16.83 11.74 9.10
N SER A 165 16.59 12.83 9.83
CA SER A 165 17.09 13.02 11.19
C SER A 165 16.16 12.52 12.28
N ASN A 166 15.09 11.81 11.90
CA ASN A 166 14.15 11.24 12.86
C ASN A 166 14.81 10.09 13.66
N PRO A 167 14.72 10.11 15.00
CA PRO A 167 15.41 9.12 15.85
C PRO A 167 14.86 7.68 15.66
N VAL A 168 13.72 7.50 14.99
CA VAL A 168 13.11 6.19 14.74
C VAL A 168 13.60 5.56 13.43
N MET A 169 14.35 6.30 12.63
CA MET A 169 14.90 5.75 11.38
C MET A 169 16.04 4.74 11.64
N PRO A 170 16.17 3.67 10.85
CA PRO A 170 15.30 3.25 9.73
C PRO A 170 14.00 2.58 10.20
N LEU A 171 12.95 2.71 9.39
CA LEU A 171 11.64 2.12 9.67
C LEU A 171 11.62 0.64 9.28
N ASN A 172 11.20 -0.23 10.19
CA ASN A 172 11.09 -1.67 9.95
C ASN A 172 9.67 -2.19 10.14
N THR A 173 8.93 -1.56 11.06
CA THR A 173 7.59 -1.99 11.48
C THR A 173 6.55 -0.90 11.30
N LEU A 174 5.28 -1.29 11.35
CA LEU A 174 4.17 -0.32 11.37
C LEU A 174 4.22 0.56 12.63
N GLY A 175 4.72 0.01 13.74
CA GLY A 175 4.96 0.77 14.96
C GLY A 175 6.00 1.87 14.75
N ASP A 176 7.10 1.57 14.08
CA ASP A 176 8.11 2.57 13.74
C ASP A 176 7.53 3.68 12.87
N MET A 177 6.70 3.33 11.88
CA MET A 177 6.01 4.30 11.02
C MET A 177 5.12 5.24 11.82
N VAL A 178 4.36 4.71 12.79
CA VAL A 178 3.54 5.54 13.71
C VAL A 178 4.41 6.46 14.56
N MET A 179 5.48 5.94 15.16
CA MET A 179 6.35 6.72 16.04
C MET A 179 7.11 7.80 15.28
N ALA A 180 7.59 7.47 14.08
CA ALA A 180 8.29 8.43 13.22
C ALA A 180 7.36 9.58 12.82
N LEU A 181 6.15 9.29 12.35
CA LEU A 181 5.18 10.33 11.99
C LEU A 181 4.70 11.13 13.21
N ASN A 182 4.59 10.50 14.38
CA ASN A 182 4.21 11.21 15.59
C ASN A 182 5.28 12.22 16.06
N ALA A 183 6.55 11.92 15.80
CA ALA A 183 7.66 12.83 16.09
C ALA A 183 7.75 14.02 15.12
N GLN A 184 7.10 13.94 13.96
CA GLN A 184 7.12 15.01 12.95
C GLN A 184 6.26 16.22 13.38
N PRO A 185 6.63 17.44 12.96
CA PRO A 185 5.87 18.66 13.22
C PRO A 185 4.44 18.60 12.66
N MET A 186 3.50 19.22 13.34
CA MET A 186 2.13 19.42 12.80
C MET A 186 2.14 20.49 11.72
N THR A 187 1.33 20.30 10.69
CA THR A 187 1.05 21.35 9.70
C THR A 187 0.32 22.53 10.36
N GLN A 188 0.50 23.73 9.81
CA GLN A 188 -0.17 24.94 10.32
C GLN A 188 -1.69 24.79 10.34
N GLU A 189 -2.27 24.21 9.31
CA GLU A 189 -3.70 23.94 9.21
C GLU A 189 -4.20 23.03 10.36
N ARG A 190 -3.40 22.02 10.70
CA ARG A 190 -3.73 21.12 11.81
C ARG A 190 -3.62 21.79 13.16
N GLN A 191 -2.65 22.68 13.36
CA GLN A 191 -2.47 23.45 14.59
C GLN A 191 -3.68 24.37 14.80
N GLN A 192 -4.07 25.14 13.78
CA GLN A 192 -5.24 26.03 13.85
C GLN A 192 -6.54 25.29 14.18
N LYS A 193 -6.79 24.14 13.53
CA LYS A 193 -7.98 23.32 13.84
C LYS A 193 -7.99 22.81 15.28
N ARG A 194 -6.82 22.56 15.87
CA ARG A 194 -6.71 22.10 17.26
C ARG A 194 -7.01 23.21 18.24
N GLU A 195 -6.54 24.42 17.98
CA GLU A 195 -6.80 25.61 18.81
C GLU A 195 -8.29 25.92 18.85
N VAL A 196 -8.96 26.00 17.70
CA VAL A 196 -10.41 26.26 17.61
C VAL A 196 -11.28 25.21 18.33
N THR A 197 -10.76 23.98 18.51
CA THR A 197 -11.54 22.92 19.18
C THR A 197 -11.37 22.90 20.69
N LEU A 198 -10.44 23.68 21.24
CA LEU A 198 -10.17 23.80 22.68
C LEU A 198 -10.85 25.02 23.34
N ASP A 199 -11.29 25.97 22.52
CA ASP A 199 -12.11 27.12 22.92
C ASP A 199 -13.62 26.75 22.85
#